data_fdad1016da5a60b02e456d53edea7e6f
#
_entry.id   fdad1016da5a60b02e456d53edea7e6f
#
_cell.length_a   1.000
_cell.length_b   1.000
_cell.length_c   1.000
_cell.angle_alpha   90.00
_cell.angle_beta   90.00
_cell.angle_gamma   90.00
#
_symmetry.space_group_name_H-M   'P 1'
#
loop_
_entity.id
_entity.type
_entity.pdbx_description
1 polymer ?
#
loop_
_entity_poly.entity_id
_entity_poly.type
_entity_poly.pdbx_seq_one_letter_code
_entity_poly.pdbx_strand_id
1 'polypeptide(L)'
;MTAWLIDKSAIARLHLASDAAEWASRIERGLVRISTVTRLEVGFSARSAQDHRSLLTEPPIASMPVEYLTPRIEDRAVGLQSVLAERGQHRAPSVPDLLIAATAELADLTVLH
;
A
#
# COMPACT_ATOMS: atom_id res chain seq x y z
N MET A 1 -5.27 -12.93 13.57
CA MET A 1 -5.91 -11.63 13.32
C MET A 1 -5.47 -11.11 11.96
N THR A 2 -6.39 -10.65 11.16
CA THR A 2 -6.05 -10.12 9.84
C THR A 2 -5.48 -8.70 9.96
N ALA A 3 -4.40 -8.47 9.24
CA ALA A 3 -3.87 -7.13 9.04
C ALA A 3 -3.78 -6.86 7.53
N TRP A 4 -3.85 -5.60 7.16
CA TRP A 4 -3.96 -5.20 5.77
C TRP A 4 -2.80 -4.30 5.34
N LEU A 5 -2.45 -4.41 4.06
CA LEU A 5 -1.56 -3.45 3.39
C LEU A 5 -2.41 -2.64 2.42
N ILE A 6 -2.53 -1.35 2.67
CA ILE A 6 -3.39 -0.48 1.88
C ILE A 6 -2.69 -0.02 0.60
N ASP A 7 -3.42 0.03 -0.51
CA ASP A 7 -2.93 0.67 -1.71
C ASP A 7 -3.57 2.06 -1.89
N LYS A 8 -3.09 2.80 -2.88
CA LYS A 8 -3.54 4.18 -3.11
C LYS A 8 -5.04 4.27 -3.41
N SER A 9 -5.57 3.32 -4.18
CA SER A 9 -6.98 3.36 -4.57
C SER A 9 -7.91 3.22 -3.36
N ALA A 10 -7.54 2.39 -2.40
CA ALA A 10 -8.32 2.23 -1.18
C ALA A 10 -8.29 3.49 -0.32
N ILE A 11 -7.13 4.15 -0.22
CA ILE A 11 -7.01 5.40 0.55
C ILE A 11 -8.02 6.44 0.04
N ALA A 12 -8.13 6.58 -1.27
CA ALA A 12 -9.03 7.55 -1.88
C ALA A 12 -10.51 7.28 -1.58
N ARG A 13 -10.87 6.03 -1.23
CA ARG A 13 -12.26 5.61 -1.04
C ARG A 13 -12.66 5.34 0.41
N LEU A 14 -11.71 5.38 1.34
CA LEU A 14 -11.98 5.01 2.74
C LEU A 14 -13.17 5.76 3.34
N HIS A 15 -13.23 7.07 3.13
CA HIS A 15 -14.28 7.92 3.69
C HIS A 15 -15.63 7.77 2.97
N LEU A 16 -15.64 7.15 1.79
CA LEU A 16 -16.87 6.95 1.01
C LEU A 16 -17.49 5.58 1.26
N ALA A 17 -16.77 4.67 1.92
CA ALA A 17 -17.25 3.32 2.14
C ALA A 17 -18.36 3.30 3.19
N SER A 18 -19.31 2.38 3.02
CA SER A 18 -20.40 2.19 4.01
C SER A 18 -19.88 1.74 5.36
N ASP A 19 -18.70 1.10 5.39
CA ASP A 19 -18.02 0.63 6.58
C ASP A 19 -16.83 1.52 7.00
N ALA A 20 -16.89 2.82 6.64
CA ALA A 20 -15.80 3.76 6.93
C ALA A 20 -15.44 3.81 8.41
N ALA A 21 -16.43 3.73 9.30
CA ALA A 21 -16.17 3.73 10.75
C ALA A 21 -15.39 2.51 11.21
N GLU A 22 -15.64 1.34 10.64
CA GLU A 22 -14.87 0.13 10.93
C GLU A 22 -13.43 0.27 10.46
N TRP A 23 -13.21 0.84 9.29
CA TRP A 23 -11.85 1.05 8.77
C TRP A 23 -11.08 2.07 9.61
N ALA A 24 -11.75 3.15 10.04
CA ALA A 24 -11.14 4.12 10.95
C ALA A 24 -10.66 3.44 12.24
N SER A 25 -11.49 2.57 12.81
CA SER A 25 -11.12 1.80 14.00
C SER A 25 -9.92 0.87 13.75
N ARG A 26 -9.91 0.15 12.64
CA ARG A 26 -8.80 -0.74 12.27
C ARG A 26 -7.50 0.03 12.07
N ILE A 27 -7.58 1.21 11.47
CA ILE A 27 -6.42 2.08 11.28
C ILE A 27 -5.87 2.53 12.63
N GLU A 28 -6.72 2.99 13.54
CA GLU A 28 -6.31 3.40 14.89
C GLU A 28 -5.66 2.26 15.68
N ARG A 29 -6.10 1.03 15.44
CA ARG A 29 -5.57 -0.16 16.10
C ARG A 29 -4.28 -0.68 15.47
N GLY A 30 -3.75 -0.02 14.43
CA GLY A 30 -2.53 -0.44 13.76
C GLY A 30 -2.68 -1.66 12.87
N LEU A 31 -3.90 -2.03 12.49
CA LEU A 31 -4.17 -3.20 11.65
C LEU A 31 -4.07 -2.90 10.16
N VAL A 32 -3.98 -1.65 9.78
CA VAL A 32 -3.79 -1.22 8.39
C VAL A 32 -2.42 -0.62 8.26
N ARG A 33 -1.57 -1.23 7.42
CA ARG A 33 -0.20 -0.81 7.19
C ARG A 33 -0.06 -0.19 5.81
N ILE A 34 0.99 0.58 5.62
CA ILE A 34 1.26 1.26 4.35
C ILE A 34 2.70 1.01 3.92
N SER A 35 2.90 0.71 2.63
CA SER A 35 4.24 0.54 2.09
C SER A 35 4.86 1.89 1.72
N THR A 36 6.19 1.91 1.61
CA THR A 36 6.90 3.08 1.08
C THR A 36 6.41 3.45 -0.31
N VAL A 37 6.11 2.45 -1.15
CA VAL A 37 5.59 2.68 -2.50
C VAL A 37 4.30 3.49 -2.46
N THR A 38 3.35 3.09 -1.61
CA THR A 38 2.07 3.79 -1.49
C THR A 38 2.24 5.20 -0.92
N ARG A 39 3.15 5.37 0.05
CA ARG A 39 3.47 6.70 0.58
C ARG A 39 3.99 7.63 -0.52
N LEU A 40 4.85 7.12 -1.39
CA LEU A 40 5.37 7.89 -2.52
C LEU A 40 4.28 8.22 -3.54
N GLU A 41 3.36 7.28 -3.80
CA GLU A 41 2.23 7.53 -4.69
C GLU A 41 1.30 8.61 -4.13
N VAL A 42 1.03 8.59 -2.83
CA VAL A 42 0.25 9.63 -2.16
C VAL A 42 0.96 10.97 -2.25
N GLY A 43 2.26 11.00 -1.95
CA GLY A 43 3.06 12.21 -2.03
C GLY A 43 3.12 12.77 -3.45
N PHE A 44 3.17 11.90 -4.45
CA PHE A 44 3.14 12.30 -5.86
C PHE A 44 1.86 13.07 -6.22
N SER A 45 0.74 12.77 -5.56
CA SER A 45 -0.54 13.44 -5.81
C SER A 45 -0.67 14.80 -5.11
N ALA A 46 0.29 15.18 -4.27
CA ALA A 46 0.24 16.43 -3.52
C ALA A 46 0.30 17.64 -4.46
N ARG A 47 -0.45 18.68 -4.08
CA ARG A 47 -0.55 19.92 -4.89
C ARG A 47 0.51 20.97 -4.53
N SER A 48 1.18 20.80 -3.39
CA SER A 48 2.17 21.73 -2.87
C SER A 48 3.01 21.05 -1.81
N ALA A 49 4.09 21.68 -1.36
CA ALA A 49 4.89 21.18 -0.25
C ALA A 49 4.09 21.08 1.03
N GLN A 50 3.21 22.04 1.29
CA GLN A 50 2.35 22.01 2.47
C GLN A 50 1.36 20.85 2.41
N ASP A 51 0.73 20.64 1.26
CA ASP A 51 -0.20 19.53 1.05
C ASP A 51 0.53 18.20 1.22
N HIS A 52 1.73 18.07 0.70
CA HIS A 52 2.56 16.87 0.86
C HIS A 52 2.81 16.57 2.35
N ARG A 53 3.19 17.58 3.13
CA ARG A 53 3.39 17.40 4.57
C ARG A 53 2.10 16.96 5.26
N SER A 54 0.99 17.61 4.97
CA SER A 54 -0.31 17.27 5.57
C SER A 54 -0.71 15.84 5.24
N LEU A 55 -0.62 15.43 3.99
CA LEU A 55 -0.99 14.08 3.57
C LEU A 55 -0.20 13.00 4.30
N LEU A 56 1.10 13.21 4.53
CA LEU A 56 1.97 12.18 5.09
C LEU A 56 2.11 12.24 6.60
N THR A 57 1.79 13.36 7.24
CA THR A 57 1.97 13.54 8.68
C THR A 57 0.68 13.61 9.48
N GLU A 58 -0.46 13.63 8.82
CA GLU A 58 -1.78 13.66 9.46
C GLU A 58 -2.52 12.34 9.24
N PRO A 59 -3.50 12.01 10.09
CA PRO A 59 -4.35 10.86 9.86
C PRO A 59 -5.10 10.98 8.53
N PRO A 60 -5.42 9.87 7.85
CA PRO A 60 -5.24 8.50 8.35
C PRO A 60 -3.83 7.92 8.15
N ILE A 61 -3.01 8.49 7.26
CA ILE A 61 -1.72 7.91 6.88
C ILE A 61 -0.75 7.90 8.07
N ALA A 62 -0.72 8.96 8.87
CA ALA A 62 0.15 9.03 10.04
C ALA A 62 -0.11 7.92 11.06
N SER A 63 -1.31 7.34 11.05
CA SER A 63 -1.69 6.25 11.96
C SER A 63 -1.39 4.87 11.41
N MET A 64 -0.85 4.76 10.20
CA MET A 64 -0.55 3.50 9.57
C MET A 64 0.94 3.15 9.74
N PRO A 65 1.27 2.01 10.40
CA PRO A 65 2.66 1.57 10.46
C PRO A 65 3.22 1.35 9.05
N VAL A 66 4.49 1.68 8.85
CA VAL A 66 5.12 1.55 7.54
C VAL A 66 5.74 0.16 7.39
N GLU A 67 5.39 -0.52 6.30
CA GLU A 67 6.09 -1.70 5.85
C GLU A 67 7.17 -1.27 4.85
N TYR A 68 8.41 -1.32 5.28
CA TYR A 68 9.53 -0.92 4.43
C TYR A 68 9.89 -2.00 3.43
N LEU A 69 10.41 -1.59 2.30
CA LEU A 69 10.97 -2.53 1.34
C LEU A 69 12.24 -3.16 1.93
N THR A 70 12.38 -4.46 1.70
CA THR A 70 13.56 -5.21 2.10
C THR A 70 14.18 -5.86 0.86
N PRO A 71 15.45 -6.30 0.90
CA PRO A 71 16.02 -7.03 -0.22
C PRO A 71 15.20 -8.25 -0.64
N ARG A 72 14.62 -8.97 0.33
CA ARG A 72 13.75 -10.12 0.01
C ARG A 72 12.49 -9.72 -0.73
N ILE A 73 11.88 -8.59 -0.33
CA ILE A 73 10.68 -8.08 -1.00
C ILE A 73 11.01 -7.68 -2.43
N GLU A 74 12.13 -6.99 -2.62
CA GLU A 74 12.56 -6.55 -3.95
C GLU A 74 12.82 -7.73 -4.87
N ASP A 75 13.55 -8.73 -4.40
CA ASP A 75 13.83 -9.93 -5.16
C ASP A 75 12.56 -10.72 -5.46
N ARG A 76 11.64 -10.77 -4.50
CA ARG A 76 10.34 -11.45 -4.72
C ARG A 76 9.51 -10.74 -5.78
N ALA A 77 9.52 -9.41 -5.82
CA ALA A 77 8.82 -8.64 -6.85
C ALA A 77 9.36 -8.98 -8.24
N VAL A 78 10.68 -9.05 -8.41
CA VAL A 78 11.31 -9.47 -9.67
C VAL A 78 10.92 -10.89 -10.01
N GLY A 79 10.88 -11.79 -9.02
CA GLY A 79 10.47 -13.17 -9.20
C GLY A 79 9.01 -13.30 -9.66
N LEU A 80 8.10 -12.52 -9.10
CA LEU A 80 6.70 -12.48 -9.52
C LEU A 80 6.59 -12.01 -10.98
N GLN A 81 7.35 -10.98 -11.34
CA GLN A 81 7.37 -10.51 -12.73
C GLN A 81 7.87 -11.58 -13.68
N SER A 82 8.89 -12.35 -13.29
CA SER A 82 9.43 -13.45 -14.09
C SER A 82 8.38 -14.51 -14.35
N VAL A 83 7.61 -14.91 -13.34
CA VAL A 83 6.52 -15.88 -13.50
C VAL A 83 5.47 -15.37 -14.49
N LEU A 84 5.11 -14.09 -14.36
CA LEU A 84 4.15 -13.47 -15.28
C LEU A 84 4.71 -13.38 -16.71
N ALA A 85 6.00 -13.12 -16.86
CA ALA A 85 6.65 -13.06 -18.16
C ALA A 85 6.59 -14.40 -18.90
N GLU A 86 6.74 -15.51 -18.17
CA GLU A 86 6.59 -16.85 -18.74
C GLU A 86 5.20 -17.09 -19.33
N ARG A 87 4.21 -16.37 -18.83
CA ARG A 87 2.83 -16.41 -19.31
C ARG A 87 2.48 -15.28 -20.27
N GLY A 88 3.46 -14.46 -20.65
CA GLY A 88 3.22 -13.28 -21.49
C GLY A 88 2.43 -12.18 -20.80
N GLN A 89 2.39 -12.16 -19.46
CA GLN A 89 1.55 -11.25 -18.66
C GLN A 89 2.34 -10.28 -17.81
N HIS A 90 3.63 -10.12 -18.04
CA HIS A 90 4.51 -9.29 -17.20
C HIS A 90 4.21 -7.80 -17.25
N ARG A 91 3.42 -7.36 -18.24
CA ARG A 91 3.01 -5.96 -18.36
C ARG A 91 1.62 -5.67 -17.79
N ALA A 92 0.91 -6.71 -17.32
CA ALA A 92 -0.43 -6.53 -16.78
C ALA A 92 -0.43 -5.71 -15.47
N PRO A 93 0.38 -6.06 -14.45
CA PRO A 93 0.47 -5.21 -13.26
C PRO A 93 1.47 -4.09 -13.48
N SER A 94 1.27 -2.97 -12.79
CA SER A 94 2.27 -1.91 -12.74
C SER A 94 3.45 -2.33 -11.85
N VAL A 95 4.57 -1.60 -11.96
CA VAL A 95 5.72 -1.83 -11.08
C VAL A 95 5.33 -1.64 -9.60
N PRO A 96 4.60 -0.57 -9.21
CA PRO A 96 4.12 -0.45 -7.83
C PRO A 96 3.26 -1.63 -7.39
N ASP A 97 2.39 -2.16 -8.24
CA ASP A 97 1.55 -3.30 -7.90
C ASP A 97 2.38 -4.54 -7.55
N LEU A 98 3.46 -4.79 -8.30
CA LEU A 98 4.36 -5.91 -8.04
C LEU A 98 5.05 -5.76 -6.66
N LEU A 99 5.49 -4.56 -6.34
CA LEU A 99 6.14 -4.29 -5.05
C LEU A 99 5.16 -4.41 -3.89
N ILE A 100 3.93 -3.96 -4.07
CA ILE A 100 2.87 -4.09 -3.06
C ILE A 100 2.52 -5.55 -2.84
N ALA A 101 2.36 -6.32 -3.92
CA ALA A 101 2.04 -7.74 -3.84
C ALA A 101 3.15 -8.53 -3.12
N ALA A 102 4.41 -8.27 -3.45
CA ALA A 102 5.54 -8.91 -2.79
C ALA A 102 5.63 -8.55 -1.31
N THR A 103 5.38 -7.29 -0.98
CA THR A 103 5.37 -6.82 0.42
C THR A 103 4.27 -7.55 1.21
N ALA A 104 3.07 -7.60 0.67
CA ALA A 104 1.94 -8.25 1.33
C ALA A 104 2.21 -9.74 1.55
N GLU A 105 2.74 -10.42 0.54
CA GLU A 105 3.06 -11.85 0.65
C GLU A 105 4.08 -12.11 1.76
N LEU A 106 5.19 -11.40 1.76
CA LEU A 106 6.29 -11.66 2.70
C LEU A 106 5.99 -11.15 4.12
N ALA A 107 5.14 -10.14 4.27
CA ALA A 107 4.74 -9.61 5.57
C ALA A 107 3.44 -10.26 6.09
N ASP A 108 2.87 -11.20 5.36
CA ASP A 108 1.62 -11.88 5.71
C ASP A 108 0.47 -10.89 5.91
N LEU A 109 0.32 -9.99 4.95
CA LEU A 109 -0.74 -8.98 4.95
C LEU A 109 -1.70 -9.22 3.79
N THR A 110 -2.95 -8.83 3.98
CA THR A 110 -3.95 -8.83 2.92
C THR A 110 -3.96 -7.46 2.25
N VAL A 111 -3.89 -7.42 0.92
CA VAL A 111 -3.95 -6.14 0.21
C VAL A 111 -5.36 -5.57 0.30
N LEU A 112 -5.44 -4.33 0.75
CA LEU A 112 -6.68 -3.55 0.77
C LEU A 112 -6.67 -2.59 -0.42
N HIS A 113 -7.54 -2.87 -1.37
CA HIS A 113 -7.62 -2.09 -2.60
C HIS A 113 -9.04 -1.70 -2.99
#